data_e54039cca05ebe87eae653ca9bf0044c
#
_entry.id   e54039cca05ebe87eae653ca9bf0044c
#
_cell.length_a   1.000
_cell.length_b   1.000
_cell.length_c   1.000
_cell.angle_alpha   90.00
_cell.angle_beta   90.00
_cell.angle_gamma   90.00
#
_symmetry.space_group_name_H-M   'P 1'
#
loop_
_entity.id
_entity.type
_entity.pdbx_description
1 polymer ?
#
loop_
_entity_poly.entity_id
_entity_poly.type
_entity_poly.pdbx_seq_one_letter_code
_entity_poly.pdbx_strand_id
1 'polypeptide(L)'
;MTAIATPSRIDPRLIADQLLEARARTLLLLAPLTDEELRAQHDPLMSPVLWDLGHISYFEELWLTHNLQGPIEFVEMPGLFNPFEHPRSERGALPLPGLAHCREIMDEIRGRVLGRLAITDLGSANPLLRDGYVYQMVLQHEYQHNETILQTLQLKQGRPYSPALRYDVPVDGPVPGSPGMTRFPGGAVEIGTDDRASAYDNERGRHTVQVAPFWIDVHPVTNGEFEGFVEAGGYSNREYWSDAGWDWLQSSAVTAPKYWTKADDVWMTRSMDRAGPVPASHPVCHVCYYEAEAFARYAGKRLPTEPEWEAAASWNPGTGAKQDFPWGNQPASKDLANIDQLSFGTAPVGSYPKNLSPIGCFGMIGDVWEWTSSDFQPYPGFESFPYREYSEAFFGSEYKVLRGGSWATRPGAIRNTFRNWDYPIRRQIFSGFRCARDE
;
A
#
# COMPACT_ATOMS: atom_id res chain seq x y z
N MET A 1 -41.72 -2.95 -16.41
CA MET A 1 -40.75 -3.97 -16.80
C MET A 1 -39.39 -3.28 -16.82
N THR A 2 -38.68 -3.35 -15.72
CA THR A 2 -37.31 -2.83 -15.60
C THR A 2 -36.37 -3.81 -16.30
N ALA A 3 -35.68 -3.37 -17.35
CA ALA A 3 -34.70 -4.18 -18.03
C ALA A 3 -33.59 -4.55 -17.00
N ILE A 4 -33.47 -5.83 -16.70
CA ILE A 4 -32.34 -6.38 -15.97
C ILE A 4 -31.15 -6.18 -16.90
N ALA A 5 -30.26 -5.23 -16.53
CA ALA A 5 -29.00 -5.08 -17.24
C ALA A 5 -28.26 -6.41 -17.16
N THR A 6 -27.97 -7.00 -18.31
CA THR A 6 -27.10 -8.18 -18.42
C THR A 6 -25.76 -7.78 -17.81
N PRO A 7 -25.22 -8.51 -16.83
CA PRO A 7 -23.91 -8.17 -16.28
C PRO A 7 -22.90 -8.14 -17.44
N SER A 8 -22.10 -7.09 -17.53
CA SER A 8 -21.05 -6.96 -18.54
C SER A 8 -20.11 -8.14 -18.35
N ARG A 9 -20.04 -9.02 -19.32
CA ARG A 9 -19.12 -10.16 -19.32
C ARG A 9 -17.72 -9.60 -19.25
N ILE A 10 -16.95 -9.92 -18.20
CA ILE A 10 -15.54 -9.53 -18.11
C ILE A 10 -14.81 -10.14 -19.32
N ASP A 11 -14.09 -9.29 -20.04
CA ASP A 11 -13.32 -9.71 -21.21
C ASP A 11 -12.00 -10.37 -20.75
N PRO A 12 -11.78 -11.68 -21.03
CA PRO A 12 -10.51 -12.35 -20.69
C PRO A 12 -9.28 -11.68 -21.30
N ARG A 13 -9.43 -10.97 -22.42
CA ARG A 13 -8.32 -10.24 -23.08
C ARG A 13 -7.83 -9.09 -22.20
N LEU A 14 -8.74 -8.36 -21.54
CA LEU A 14 -8.36 -7.29 -20.64
C LEU A 14 -7.55 -7.82 -19.46
N ILE A 15 -7.95 -8.96 -18.89
CA ILE A 15 -7.18 -9.63 -17.83
C ILE A 15 -5.80 -10.06 -18.35
N ALA A 16 -5.72 -10.62 -19.53
CA ALA A 16 -4.46 -11.02 -20.16
C ALA A 16 -3.52 -9.83 -20.33
N ASP A 17 -4.03 -8.72 -20.86
CA ASP A 17 -3.24 -7.47 -21.03
C ASP A 17 -2.74 -6.92 -19.70
N GLN A 18 -3.57 -6.95 -18.67
CA GLN A 18 -3.19 -6.51 -17.29
C GLN A 18 -2.09 -7.40 -16.71
N LEU A 19 -2.21 -8.72 -16.85
CA LEU A 19 -1.20 -9.67 -16.38
C LEU A 19 0.16 -9.48 -17.10
N LEU A 20 0.14 -9.26 -18.41
CA LEU A 20 1.34 -9.01 -19.22
C LEU A 20 1.99 -7.67 -18.84
N GLU A 21 1.19 -6.63 -18.67
CA GLU A 21 1.65 -5.30 -18.25
C GLU A 21 2.28 -5.35 -16.86
N ALA A 22 1.64 -6.01 -15.88
CA ALA A 22 2.17 -6.16 -14.53
C ALA A 22 3.55 -6.80 -14.55
N ARG A 23 3.74 -7.91 -15.28
CA ARG A 23 5.02 -8.58 -15.42
C ARG A 23 6.07 -7.70 -16.09
N ALA A 24 5.72 -6.99 -17.15
CA ALA A 24 6.63 -6.07 -17.81
C ALA A 24 7.12 -4.96 -16.86
N ARG A 25 6.22 -4.43 -16.01
CA ARG A 25 6.57 -3.44 -14.99
C ARG A 25 7.43 -4.03 -13.87
N THR A 26 7.13 -5.24 -13.39
CA THR A 26 7.99 -5.95 -12.43
C THR A 26 9.42 -6.06 -12.96
N LEU A 27 9.58 -6.55 -14.19
CA LEU A 27 10.89 -6.71 -14.81
C LEU A 27 11.60 -5.37 -15.08
N LEU A 28 10.87 -4.30 -15.36
CA LEU A 28 11.42 -2.96 -15.57
C LEU A 28 12.05 -2.41 -14.27
N LEU A 29 11.47 -2.69 -13.10
CA LEU A 29 12.06 -2.32 -11.81
C LEU A 29 13.42 -2.97 -11.60
N LEU A 30 13.65 -4.15 -12.18
CA LEU A 30 14.87 -4.93 -11.98
C LEU A 30 15.96 -4.62 -13.00
N ALA A 31 15.61 -4.00 -14.12
CA ALA A 31 16.52 -3.75 -15.24
C ALA A 31 17.84 -3.03 -14.84
N PRO A 32 17.85 -2.10 -13.86
CA PRO A 32 19.10 -1.44 -13.44
C PRO A 32 19.98 -2.24 -12.50
N LEU A 33 19.55 -3.43 -12.04
CA LEU A 33 20.19 -4.19 -10.97
C LEU A 33 21.13 -5.25 -11.52
N THR A 34 22.26 -5.48 -10.83
CA THR A 34 23.14 -6.60 -11.09
C THR A 34 22.63 -7.89 -10.43
N ASP A 35 23.13 -9.05 -10.87
CA ASP A 35 22.78 -10.34 -10.26
C ASP A 35 23.16 -10.38 -8.77
N GLU A 36 24.25 -9.75 -8.37
CA GLU A 36 24.64 -9.64 -6.97
C GLU A 36 23.62 -8.82 -6.16
N GLU A 37 23.20 -7.67 -6.68
CA GLU A 37 22.20 -6.81 -6.05
C GLU A 37 20.84 -7.50 -5.93
N LEU A 38 20.46 -8.31 -6.92
CA LEU A 38 19.21 -9.08 -6.90
C LEU A 38 19.21 -10.22 -5.86
N ARG A 39 20.39 -10.82 -5.60
CA ARG A 39 20.55 -11.91 -4.63
C ARG A 39 20.74 -11.43 -3.21
N ALA A 40 21.24 -10.20 -3.05
CA ALA A 40 21.58 -9.67 -1.74
C ALA A 40 20.32 -9.46 -0.88
N GLN A 41 20.41 -9.88 0.37
CA GLN A 41 19.46 -9.46 1.41
C GLN A 41 19.95 -8.12 1.98
N HIS A 42 19.37 -7.03 1.46
CA HIS A 42 19.81 -5.68 1.82
C HIS A 42 19.41 -5.27 3.25
N ASP A 43 18.39 -5.90 3.80
CA ASP A 43 17.91 -5.68 5.17
C ASP A 43 17.21 -6.95 5.66
N PRO A 44 17.38 -7.40 6.92
CA PRO A 44 16.73 -8.60 7.45
C PRO A 44 15.20 -8.49 7.52
N LEU A 45 14.63 -7.29 7.41
CA LEU A 45 13.18 -7.09 7.33
C LEU A 45 12.59 -7.42 5.95
N MET A 46 13.45 -7.53 4.93
CA MET A 46 13.05 -7.71 3.54
C MET A 46 13.67 -8.97 2.95
N SER A 47 13.06 -9.49 1.89
CA SER A 47 13.61 -10.61 1.13
C SER A 47 14.63 -10.12 0.09
N PRO A 48 15.54 -10.99 -0.39
CA PRO A 48 16.21 -10.75 -1.67
C PRO A 48 15.19 -10.57 -2.79
N VAL A 49 15.47 -9.69 -3.75
CA VAL A 49 14.57 -9.43 -4.88
C VAL A 49 14.30 -10.69 -5.71
N LEU A 50 15.29 -11.57 -5.88
CA LEU A 50 15.10 -12.86 -6.56
C LEU A 50 14.11 -13.77 -5.82
N TRP A 51 14.05 -13.68 -4.49
CA TRP A 51 13.04 -14.42 -3.74
C TRP A 51 11.63 -13.90 -4.04
N ASP A 52 11.46 -12.57 -4.10
CA ASP A 52 10.17 -11.98 -4.45
C ASP A 52 9.71 -12.40 -5.85
N LEU A 53 10.61 -12.46 -6.83
CA LEU A 53 10.28 -12.95 -8.18
C LEU A 53 9.83 -14.41 -8.18
N GLY A 54 10.56 -15.27 -7.50
CA GLY A 54 10.19 -16.67 -7.37
C GLY A 54 8.85 -16.85 -6.65
N HIS A 55 8.59 -16.04 -5.63
CA HIS A 55 7.33 -16.07 -4.89
C HIS A 55 6.15 -15.57 -5.74
N ILE A 56 6.31 -14.52 -6.53
CA ILE A 56 5.29 -14.08 -7.50
C ILE A 56 4.93 -15.23 -8.45
N SER A 57 5.94 -15.94 -8.97
CA SER A 57 5.74 -17.06 -9.88
C SER A 57 5.05 -18.24 -9.22
N TYR A 58 5.50 -18.60 -8.01
CA TYR A 58 4.90 -19.64 -7.19
C TYR A 58 3.43 -19.37 -6.91
N PHE A 59 3.09 -18.12 -6.52
CA PHE A 59 1.73 -17.72 -6.22
C PHE A 59 0.83 -17.75 -7.46
N GLU A 60 1.35 -17.32 -8.61
CA GLU A 60 0.64 -17.38 -9.89
C GLU A 60 0.32 -18.82 -10.28
N GLU A 61 1.29 -19.72 -10.23
CA GLU A 61 1.07 -21.14 -10.55
C GLU A 61 0.11 -21.81 -9.57
N LEU A 62 0.28 -21.55 -8.26
CA LEU A 62 -0.59 -22.10 -7.22
C LEU A 62 -2.05 -21.73 -7.47
N TRP A 63 -2.33 -20.45 -7.74
CA TRP A 63 -3.71 -19.98 -7.84
C TRP A 63 -4.32 -20.08 -9.23
N LEU A 64 -3.57 -19.85 -10.29
CA LEU A 64 -4.09 -19.85 -11.66
C LEU A 64 -3.89 -21.17 -12.38
N THR A 65 -3.24 -22.14 -11.77
CA THR A 65 -3.08 -23.50 -12.29
C THR A 65 -3.56 -24.54 -11.29
N HIS A 66 -2.86 -24.73 -10.18
CA HIS A 66 -3.13 -25.82 -9.25
C HIS A 66 -4.50 -25.74 -8.58
N ASN A 67 -4.85 -24.60 -8.00
CA ASN A 67 -6.14 -24.43 -7.31
C ASN A 67 -7.33 -24.40 -8.27
N LEU A 68 -7.06 -24.30 -9.58
CA LEU A 68 -8.03 -24.48 -10.66
C LEU A 68 -7.96 -25.90 -11.29
N GLN A 69 -7.45 -26.89 -10.53
CA GLN A 69 -7.35 -28.31 -10.93
C GLN A 69 -6.39 -28.60 -12.10
N GLY A 70 -5.39 -27.73 -12.29
CA GLY A 70 -4.28 -27.99 -13.19
C GLY A 70 -3.08 -28.62 -12.48
N PRO A 71 -2.08 -29.12 -13.23
CA PRO A 71 -0.84 -29.60 -12.63
C PRO A 71 -0.02 -28.44 -12.06
N ILE A 72 0.74 -28.70 -11.00
CA ILE A 72 1.93 -27.93 -10.66
C ILE A 72 3.09 -28.54 -11.43
N GLU A 73 3.71 -27.82 -12.33
CA GLU A 73 4.80 -28.32 -13.17
C GLU A 73 6.16 -27.81 -12.72
N PHE A 74 6.22 -26.64 -12.04
CA PHE A 74 7.46 -26.02 -11.55
C PHE A 74 7.74 -26.26 -10.09
N VAL A 75 7.29 -27.36 -9.54
CA VAL A 75 7.44 -27.73 -8.12
C VAL A 75 8.86 -28.23 -7.78
N GLU A 76 9.86 -28.06 -8.62
CA GLU A 76 11.23 -28.40 -8.24
C GLU A 76 11.69 -27.66 -6.97
N MET A 77 11.01 -26.56 -6.61
CA MET A 77 11.30 -25.75 -5.42
C MET A 77 10.05 -25.25 -4.69
N PRO A 78 9.03 -26.10 -4.40
CA PRO A 78 7.76 -25.60 -3.85
C PRO A 78 7.92 -24.94 -2.48
N GLY A 79 8.82 -25.44 -1.64
CA GLY A 79 9.12 -24.88 -0.33
C GLY A 79 9.95 -23.61 -0.38
N LEU A 80 10.84 -23.45 -1.38
CA LEU A 80 11.80 -22.35 -1.45
C LEU A 80 11.15 -20.96 -1.45
N PHE A 81 10.01 -20.83 -2.12
CA PHE A 81 9.28 -19.58 -2.28
C PHE A 81 8.02 -19.50 -1.42
N ASN A 82 7.83 -20.44 -0.52
CA ASN A 82 6.73 -20.45 0.45
C ASN A 82 7.06 -19.51 1.63
N PRO A 83 6.31 -18.43 1.87
CA PRO A 83 6.60 -17.48 2.95
C PRO A 83 6.43 -18.07 4.34
N PHE A 84 5.72 -19.19 4.50
CA PHE A 84 5.47 -19.86 5.78
C PHE A 84 6.60 -20.82 6.17
N GLU A 85 7.43 -21.23 5.20
CA GLU A 85 8.55 -22.15 5.46
C GLU A 85 9.85 -21.40 5.75
N HIS A 86 9.98 -20.15 5.25
CA HIS A 86 11.20 -19.37 5.38
C HIS A 86 10.92 -17.95 5.91
N PRO A 87 11.30 -17.65 7.17
CA PRO A 87 11.27 -16.30 7.72
C PRO A 87 12.07 -15.32 6.85
N ARG A 88 11.63 -14.08 6.75
CA ARG A 88 12.32 -13.07 5.91
C ARG A 88 13.80 -12.95 6.23
N SER A 89 14.19 -12.97 7.51
CA SER A 89 15.58 -12.85 7.97
C SER A 89 16.53 -13.95 7.46
N GLU A 90 16.00 -15.09 7.00
CA GLU A 90 16.78 -16.26 6.58
C GLU A 90 16.86 -16.41 5.06
N ARG A 91 16.04 -15.65 4.31
CA ARG A 91 15.89 -15.81 2.86
C ARG A 91 17.16 -15.50 2.07
N GLY A 92 18.08 -14.70 2.63
CA GLY A 92 19.38 -14.42 2.02
C GLY A 92 20.32 -15.61 1.95
N ALA A 93 20.10 -16.65 2.78
CA ALA A 93 20.91 -17.87 2.78
C ALA A 93 20.35 -18.97 1.85
N LEU A 94 19.18 -18.76 1.26
CA LEU A 94 18.55 -19.76 0.39
C LEU A 94 19.27 -19.88 -0.95
N PRO A 95 19.27 -21.09 -1.56
CA PRO A 95 19.89 -21.33 -2.87
C PRO A 95 19.02 -20.80 -4.00
N LEU A 96 18.85 -19.47 -4.07
CA LEU A 96 17.99 -18.82 -5.04
C LEU A 96 18.52 -19.01 -6.48
N PRO A 97 17.66 -19.32 -7.47
CA PRO A 97 18.04 -19.37 -8.86
C PRO A 97 18.48 -18.01 -9.40
N GLY A 98 19.21 -17.96 -10.52
CA GLY A 98 19.57 -16.70 -11.17
C GLY A 98 18.38 -16.05 -11.89
N LEU A 99 18.51 -14.75 -12.20
CA LEU A 99 17.45 -13.98 -12.87
C LEU A 99 17.01 -14.63 -14.18
N ALA A 100 17.93 -15.16 -14.99
CA ALA A 100 17.59 -15.81 -16.27
C ALA A 100 16.64 -17.00 -16.04
N HIS A 101 16.97 -17.87 -15.10
CA HIS A 101 16.14 -19.03 -14.79
C HIS A 101 14.79 -18.64 -14.14
N CYS A 102 14.79 -17.63 -13.26
CA CYS A 102 13.52 -17.08 -12.75
C CYS A 102 12.62 -16.60 -13.88
N ARG A 103 13.17 -15.91 -14.90
CA ARG A 103 12.41 -15.42 -16.04
C ARG A 103 11.86 -16.55 -16.91
N GLU A 104 12.64 -17.59 -17.17
CA GLU A 104 12.18 -18.79 -17.89
C GLU A 104 10.96 -19.42 -17.21
N ILE A 105 11.04 -19.61 -15.88
CA ILE A 105 9.91 -20.12 -15.09
C ILE A 105 8.70 -19.19 -15.19
N MET A 106 8.91 -17.89 -14.99
CA MET A 106 7.85 -16.88 -15.06
C MET A 106 7.14 -16.88 -16.41
N ASP A 107 7.89 -16.94 -17.50
CA ASP A 107 7.36 -16.90 -18.87
C ASP A 107 6.56 -18.17 -19.19
N GLU A 108 7.02 -19.33 -18.73
CA GLU A 108 6.33 -20.60 -18.98
C GLU A 108 5.03 -20.69 -18.17
N ILE A 109 5.05 -20.33 -16.87
CA ILE A 109 3.84 -20.26 -16.04
C ILE A 109 2.83 -19.31 -16.69
N ARG A 110 3.26 -18.11 -17.06
CA ARG A 110 2.41 -17.10 -17.70
C ARG A 110 1.81 -17.60 -19.01
N GLY A 111 2.60 -18.29 -19.86
CA GLY A 111 2.12 -18.88 -21.10
C GLY A 111 0.97 -19.87 -20.85
N ARG A 112 1.10 -20.74 -19.87
CA ARG A 112 0.04 -21.70 -19.48
C ARG A 112 -1.20 -21.00 -18.91
N VAL A 113 -1.00 -20.00 -18.05
CA VAL A 113 -2.08 -19.20 -17.47
C VAL A 113 -2.90 -18.50 -18.56
N LEU A 114 -2.25 -17.86 -19.52
CA LEU A 114 -2.92 -17.19 -20.64
C LEU A 114 -3.67 -18.18 -21.53
N GLY A 115 -3.09 -19.34 -21.82
CA GLY A 115 -3.74 -20.42 -22.57
C GLY A 115 -5.02 -20.91 -21.88
N ARG A 116 -5.00 -21.06 -20.56
CA ARG A 116 -6.19 -21.45 -19.76
C ARG A 116 -7.23 -20.33 -19.71
N LEU A 117 -6.80 -19.09 -19.46
CA LEU A 117 -7.70 -17.94 -19.40
C LEU A 117 -8.54 -17.81 -20.67
N ALA A 118 -7.94 -18.07 -21.84
CA ALA A 118 -8.62 -17.97 -23.13
C ALA A 118 -9.86 -18.90 -23.27
N ILE A 119 -9.90 -19.99 -22.51
CA ILE A 119 -10.99 -20.99 -22.53
C ILE A 119 -11.80 -21.05 -21.22
N THR A 120 -11.46 -20.19 -20.24
CA THR A 120 -12.10 -20.18 -18.91
C THR A 120 -13.45 -19.48 -18.99
N ASP A 121 -14.48 -20.10 -18.39
CA ASP A 121 -15.78 -19.47 -18.19
C ASP A 121 -15.75 -18.59 -16.92
N LEU A 122 -15.55 -17.29 -17.09
CA LEU A 122 -15.58 -16.30 -15.99
C LEU A 122 -17.00 -16.00 -15.47
N GLY A 123 -18.03 -16.54 -16.11
CA GLY A 123 -19.43 -16.50 -15.63
C GLY A 123 -19.82 -17.73 -14.83
N SER A 124 -18.89 -18.64 -14.54
CA SER A 124 -19.18 -19.89 -13.83
C SER A 124 -19.62 -19.67 -12.39
N ALA A 125 -20.25 -20.70 -11.80
CA ALA A 125 -20.63 -20.69 -10.39
C ALA A 125 -19.42 -20.86 -9.44
N ASN A 126 -18.24 -21.22 -9.93
CA ASN A 126 -17.02 -21.34 -9.12
C ASN A 126 -16.64 -19.95 -8.58
N PRO A 127 -16.60 -19.74 -7.25
CA PRO A 127 -16.34 -18.44 -6.65
C PRO A 127 -14.96 -17.88 -6.96
N LEU A 128 -13.97 -18.71 -7.30
CA LEU A 128 -12.65 -18.26 -7.74
C LEU A 128 -12.68 -17.69 -9.16
N LEU A 129 -13.45 -18.30 -10.05
CA LEU A 129 -13.51 -17.91 -11.47
C LEU A 129 -14.52 -16.81 -11.74
N ARG A 130 -15.62 -16.80 -10.96
CA ARG A 130 -16.69 -15.84 -11.15
C ARG A 130 -16.18 -14.41 -11.09
N ASP A 131 -16.54 -13.63 -12.10
CA ASP A 131 -16.13 -12.24 -12.29
C ASP A 131 -14.60 -12.06 -12.38
N GLY A 132 -13.84 -13.13 -12.68
CA GLY A 132 -12.39 -13.10 -12.84
C GLY A 132 -11.61 -12.94 -11.52
N TYR A 133 -12.25 -13.14 -10.36
CA TYR A 133 -11.68 -12.82 -9.05
C TYR A 133 -10.27 -13.36 -8.83
N VAL A 134 -10.02 -14.64 -9.09
CA VAL A 134 -8.69 -15.24 -8.83
C VAL A 134 -7.59 -14.60 -9.68
N TYR A 135 -7.90 -14.19 -10.90
CA TYR A 135 -6.95 -13.46 -11.76
C TYR A 135 -6.66 -12.06 -11.22
N GLN A 136 -7.69 -11.35 -10.74
CA GLN A 136 -7.52 -10.04 -10.11
C GLN A 136 -6.73 -10.14 -8.80
N MET A 137 -6.96 -11.19 -8.01
CA MET A 137 -6.20 -11.45 -6.78
C MET A 137 -4.71 -11.67 -7.08
N VAL A 138 -4.38 -12.49 -8.07
CA VAL A 138 -2.98 -12.76 -8.46
C VAL A 138 -2.33 -11.50 -9.05
N LEU A 139 -3.07 -10.73 -9.84
CA LEU A 139 -2.60 -9.45 -10.37
C LEU A 139 -2.27 -8.46 -9.25
N GLN A 140 -3.17 -8.31 -8.28
CA GLN A 140 -2.95 -7.45 -7.12
C GLN A 140 -1.79 -7.94 -6.24
N HIS A 141 -1.60 -9.25 -6.12
CA HIS A 141 -0.45 -9.82 -5.42
C HIS A 141 0.89 -9.42 -6.08
N GLU A 142 1.00 -9.50 -7.41
CA GLU A 142 2.18 -9.01 -8.13
C GLU A 142 2.38 -7.50 -7.92
N TYR A 143 1.30 -6.70 -7.89
CA TYR A 143 1.35 -5.27 -7.59
C TYR A 143 1.86 -4.97 -6.17
N GLN A 144 1.43 -5.73 -5.16
CA GLN A 144 1.90 -5.59 -3.79
C GLN A 144 3.40 -5.95 -3.67
N HIS A 145 3.83 -6.99 -4.40
CA HIS A 145 5.26 -7.34 -4.45
C HIS A 145 6.10 -6.30 -5.18
N ASN A 146 5.57 -5.58 -6.18
CA ASN A 146 6.27 -4.45 -6.78
C ASN A 146 6.58 -3.37 -5.71
N GLU A 147 5.63 -3.06 -4.84
CA GLU A 147 5.85 -2.11 -3.75
C GLU A 147 6.85 -2.67 -2.72
N THR A 148 6.75 -3.94 -2.35
CA THR A 148 7.71 -4.61 -1.46
C THR A 148 9.14 -4.59 -2.04
N ILE A 149 9.30 -4.85 -3.33
CA ILE A 149 10.58 -4.73 -4.04
C ILE A 149 11.11 -3.29 -3.93
N LEU A 150 10.28 -2.28 -4.12
CA LEU A 150 10.70 -0.88 -3.99
C LEU A 150 11.11 -0.52 -2.56
N GLN A 151 10.46 -1.07 -1.54
CA GLN A 151 10.91 -0.93 -0.14
C GLN A 151 12.30 -1.55 0.06
N THR A 152 12.54 -2.73 -0.51
CA THR A 152 13.86 -3.38 -0.51
C THR A 152 14.91 -2.52 -1.22
N LEU A 153 14.56 -1.95 -2.37
CA LEU A 153 15.46 -1.10 -3.16
C LEU A 153 15.75 0.25 -2.49
N GLN A 154 14.81 0.79 -1.71
CA GLN A 154 15.06 1.96 -0.87
C GLN A 154 16.04 1.65 0.28
N LEU A 155 16.01 0.43 0.82
CA LEU A 155 16.94 -0.08 1.84
C LEU A 155 18.28 -0.55 1.27
N LYS A 156 18.39 -0.66 -0.05
CA LYS A 156 19.54 -1.23 -0.73
C LYS A 156 20.85 -0.61 -0.25
N GLN A 157 21.80 -1.47 0.09
CA GLN A 157 23.15 -1.09 0.47
C GLN A 157 24.01 -0.76 -0.76
N GLY A 158 25.06 0.03 -0.55
CA GLY A 158 25.96 0.46 -1.62
C GLY A 158 25.35 1.53 -2.52
N ARG A 159 25.45 1.37 -3.85
CA ARG A 159 24.92 2.35 -4.81
C ARG A 159 23.40 2.42 -4.70
N PRO A 160 22.81 3.62 -4.51
CA PRO A 160 21.36 3.77 -4.48
C PRO A 160 20.68 3.24 -5.76
N TYR A 161 19.44 2.77 -5.62
CA TYR A 161 18.66 2.32 -6.76
C TYR A 161 18.26 3.51 -7.63
N SER A 162 18.55 3.41 -8.94
CA SER A 162 18.16 4.40 -9.95
C SER A 162 17.20 3.75 -10.93
N PRO A 163 15.91 4.15 -10.97
CA PRO A 163 14.94 3.55 -11.86
C PRO A 163 15.27 3.79 -13.33
N ALA A 164 14.99 2.79 -14.18
CA ALA A 164 15.23 2.89 -15.62
C ALA A 164 14.35 3.95 -16.31
N LEU A 165 13.17 4.21 -15.76
CA LEU A 165 12.23 5.20 -16.25
C LEU A 165 11.62 5.94 -15.06
N ARG A 166 11.50 7.25 -15.18
CA ARG A 166 10.88 8.12 -14.18
C ARG A 166 10.09 9.22 -14.89
N TYR A 167 8.93 9.52 -14.33
CA TYR A 167 8.12 10.64 -14.76
C TYR A 167 8.27 11.79 -13.75
N ASP A 168 8.32 13.00 -14.26
CA ASP A 168 8.31 14.18 -13.40
C ASP A 168 6.92 14.35 -12.79
N VAL A 169 6.90 14.55 -11.47
CA VAL A 169 5.71 15.06 -10.78
C VAL A 169 5.82 16.58 -10.69
N PRO A 170 4.72 17.31 -10.51
CA PRO A 170 4.79 18.72 -10.17
C PRO A 170 5.71 18.92 -8.97
N VAL A 171 6.77 19.71 -9.14
CA VAL A 171 7.75 19.99 -8.07
C VAL A 171 7.25 21.14 -7.19
N ASP A 172 6.43 22.02 -7.76
CA ASP A 172 5.85 23.19 -7.11
C ASP A 172 4.32 23.14 -7.29
N GLY A 173 3.63 22.60 -6.32
CA GLY A 173 2.21 22.84 -6.15
C GLY A 173 2.00 24.09 -5.30
N PRO A 174 0.88 24.82 -5.44
CA PRO A 174 0.54 25.82 -4.46
C PRO A 174 0.46 25.09 -3.11
N VAL A 175 1.36 25.46 -2.18
CA VAL A 175 1.15 25.07 -0.77
C VAL A 175 -0.21 25.67 -0.42
N PRO A 176 -1.25 24.86 -0.19
CA PRO A 176 -2.53 25.40 0.21
C PRO A 176 -2.29 26.24 1.46
N GLY A 177 -2.86 27.43 1.50
CA GLY A 177 -2.72 28.29 2.66
C GLY A 177 -3.13 27.55 3.92
N SER A 178 -2.39 27.76 4.99
CA SER A 178 -2.44 27.17 6.33
C SER A 178 -3.03 25.76 6.44
N PRO A 179 -2.28 24.83 7.00
CA PRO A 179 -2.79 23.48 7.26
C PRO A 179 -4.09 23.62 8.09
N GLY A 180 -5.19 23.26 7.47
CA GLY A 180 -6.52 23.33 8.07
C GLY A 180 -7.08 21.95 8.32
N MET A 181 -8.11 21.92 9.15
CA MET A 181 -8.91 20.70 9.34
C MET A 181 -10.29 20.91 8.71
N THR A 182 -10.85 19.86 8.16
CA THR A 182 -12.27 19.82 7.72
C THR A 182 -13.08 19.01 8.72
N ARG A 183 -14.38 19.31 8.81
CA ARG A 183 -15.27 18.66 9.76
C ARG A 183 -16.08 17.56 9.07
N PHE A 184 -16.05 16.36 9.64
CA PHE A 184 -17.03 15.32 9.35
C PHE A 184 -18.22 15.48 10.32
N PRO A 185 -19.47 15.55 9.82
CA PRO A 185 -20.60 15.88 10.68
C PRO A 185 -21.10 14.74 11.58
N GLY A 186 -20.50 13.55 11.47
CA GLY A 186 -20.97 12.34 12.14
C GLY A 186 -22.17 11.70 11.42
N GLY A 187 -22.59 10.56 11.95
CA GLY A 187 -23.75 9.83 11.48
C GLY A 187 -23.48 8.39 11.11
N ALA A 188 -24.49 7.75 10.54
CA ALA A 188 -24.38 6.40 10.01
C ALA A 188 -23.68 6.43 8.66
N VAL A 189 -22.57 5.70 8.52
CA VAL A 189 -21.77 5.61 7.30
C VAL A 189 -21.60 4.16 6.87
N GLU A 190 -21.52 3.91 5.58
CA GLU A 190 -21.21 2.59 5.06
C GLU A 190 -19.68 2.43 4.95
N ILE A 191 -19.15 1.36 5.55
CA ILE A 191 -17.75 0.94 5.56
C ILE A 191 -17.62 -0.40 4.83
N GLY A 192 -16.47 -0.63 4.18
CA GLY A 192 -16.23 -1.86 3.43
C GLY A 192 -16.99 -1.90 2.09
N THR A 193 -16.96 -3.05 1.44
CA THR A 193 -17.54 -3.24 0.10
C THR A 193 -18.17 -4.61 -0.06
N ASP A 194 -19.14 -4.72 -0.99
CA ASP A 194 -19.68 -6.00 -1.47
C ASP A 194 -19.07 -6.42 -2.83
N ASP A 195 -18.08 -5.69 -3.31
CA ASP A 195 -17.36 -6.08 -4.52
C ASP A 195 -16.67 -7.44 -4.32
N ARG A 196 -17.02 -8.39 -5.16
CA ARG A 196 -16.43 -9.74 -5.16
C ARG A 196 -15.50 -9.99 -6.34
N ALA A 197 -15.36 -9.04 -7.25
CA ALA A 197 -14.49 -9.17 -8.41
C ALA A 197 -13.05 -8.77 -8.09
N SER A 198 -12.84 -7.75 -7.25
CA SER A 198 -11.51 -7.22 -6.98
C SER A 198 -11.16 -7.05 -5.50
N ALA A 199 -12.15 -6.88 -4.61
CA ALA A 199 -11.87 -6.67 -3.20
C ALA A 199 -11.39 -7.94 -2.50
N TYR A 200 -10.41 -7.79 -1.61
CA TYR A 200 -9.99 -8.84 -0.71
C TYR A 200 -11.05 -9.15 0.36
N ASP A 201 -10.92 -10.30 1.00
CA ASP A 201 -11.85 -10.78 2.03
C ASP A 201 -11.99 -9.80 3.20
N ASN A 202 -10.88 -9.16 3.60
CA ASN A 202 -10.85 -8.20 4.71
C ASN A 202 -11.55 -6.86 4.43
N GLU A 203 -11.85 -6.56 3.17
CA GLU A 203 -12.60 -5.37 2.75
C GLU A 203 -14.10 -5.63 2.69
N ARG A 204 -14.50 -6.92 2.64
CA ARG A 204 -15.85 -7.37 2.35
C ARG A 204 -16.74 -7.38 3.57
N GLY A 205 -18.04 -7.41 3.25
CA GLY A 205 -19.10 -7.22 4.21
C GLY A 205 -19.34 -5.74 4.44
N ARG A 206 -19.90 -5.05 3.40
CA ARG A 206 -20.36 -3.67 3.58
C ARG A 206 -21.31 -3.59 4.77
N HIS A 207 -21.00 -2.71 5.70
CA HIS A 207 -21.77 -2.57 6.93
C HIS A 207 -21.85 -1.12 7.37
N THR A 208 -22.82 -0.82 8.22
CA THR A 208 -23.03 0.53 8.74
C THR A 208 -22.29 0.70 10.07
N VAL A 209 -21.54 1.79 10.18
CA VAL A 209 -20.86 2.21 11.41
C VAL A 209 -21.40 3.58 11.83
N GLN A 210 -21.64 3.76 13.13
CA GLN A 210 -21.91 5.09 13.69
C GLN A 210 -20.60 5.80 13.95
N VAL A 211 -20.32 6.84 13.19
CA VAL A 211 -19.14 7.68 13.34
C VAL A 211 -19.54 8.96 14.08
N ALA A 212 -18.86 9.29 15.17
CA ALA A 212 -19.07 10.55 15.87
C ALA A 212 -18.60 11.73 15.00
N PRO A 213 -19.08 12.96 15.22
CA PRO A 213 -18.50 14.14 14.59
C PRO A 213 -17.02 14.27 14.96
N PHE A 214 -16.19 14.63 13.99
CA PHE A 214 -14.75 14.83 14.21
C PHE A 214 -14.18 15.83 13.20
N TRP A 215 -13.00 16.34 13.49
CA TRP A 215 -12.19 17.11 12.57
C TRP A 215 -11.04 16.24 12.06
N ILE A 216 -10.66 16.41 10.80
CA ILE A 216 -9.55 15.70 10.18
C ILE A 216 -8.70 16.67 9.35
N ASP A 217 -7.40 16.48 9.31
CA ASP A 217 -6.48 17.31 8.51
C ASP A 217 -6.86 17.24 7.02
N VAL A 218 -6.88 18.40 6.37
CA VAL A 218 -7.16 18.52 4.94
C VAL A 218 -6.11 17.80 4.11
N HIS A 219 -4.85 17.82 4.54
CA HIS A 219 -3.71 17.17 3.91
C HIS A 219 -3.03 16.18 4.87
N PRO A 220 -2.25 15.20 4.35
CA PRO A 220 -1.30 14.46 5.18
C PRO A 220 -0.32 15.43 5.86
N VAL A 221 0.18 15.08 7.04
CA VAL A 221 1.21 15.85 7.74
C VAL A 221 2.43 16.00 6.82
N THR A 222 2.89 17.23 6.66
CA THR A 222 4.02 17.54 5.79
C THR A 222 5.36 17.36 6.49
N ASN A 223 6.44 17.24 5.70
CA ASN A 223 7.80 17.21 6.24
C ASN A 223 8.12 18.46 7.07
N GLY A 224 7.67 19.66 6.63
CA GLY A 224 7.91 20.88 7.38
C GLY A 224 7.22 20.93 8.75
N GLU A 225 6.00 20.40 8.84
CA GLU A 225 5.30 20.27 10.12
C GLU A 225 6.00 19.25 11.03
N PHE A 226 6.44 18.12 10.44
CA PHE A 226 7.15 17.08 11.20
C PHE A 226 8.55 17.53 11.64
N GLU A 227 9.25 18.32 10.82
CA GLU A 227 10.52 18.97 11.20
C GLU A 227 10.33 19.85 12.44
N GLY A 228 9.24 20.62 12.49
CA GLY A 228 8.88 21.41 13.68
C GLY A 228 8.76 20.55 14.95
N PHE A 229 8.19 19.35 14.84
CA PHE A 229 8.12 18.39 15.97
C PHE A 229 9.52 17.88 16.36
N VAL A 230 10.36 17.54 15.39
CA VAL A 230 11.74 17.08 15.65
C VAL A 230 12.55 18.17 16.36
N GLU A 231 12.52 19.40 15.85
CA GLU A 231 13.28 20.53 16.38
C GLU A 231 12.74 21.00 17.76
N ALA A 232 11.46 20.78 18.04
CA ALA A 232 10.87 21.01 19.37
C ALA A 232 11.24 19.93 20.40
N GLY A 233 12.13 19.00 20.04
CA GLY A 233 12.54 17.91 20.94
C GLY A 233 11.54 16.77 21.03
N GLY A 234 10.74 16.55 19.99
CA GLY A 234 9.70 15.53 19.94
C GLY A 234 10.18 14.12 20.26
N TYR A 235 11.40 13.77 19.85
CA TYR A 235 12.02 12.47 20.14
C TYR A 235 12.63 12.37 21.55
N SER A 236 12.64 13.42 22.33
CA SER A 236 13.17 13.41 23.69
C SER A 236 12.13 13.73 24.78
N ASN A 237 10.96 14.23 24.39
CA ASN A 237 9.90 14.54 25.34
C ASN A 237 8.95 13.35 25.51
N ARG A 238 9.03 12.68 26.68
CA ARG A 238 8.22 11.51 27.05
C ARG A 238 6.70 11.75 26.95
N GLU A 239 6.24 12.97 27.15
CA GLU A 239 4.81 13.30 27.19
C GLU A 239 4.08 13.04 25.88
N TYR A 240 4.79 13.07 24.76
CA TYR A 240 4.20 12.84 23.45
C TYR A 240 4.03 11.35 23.09
N TRP A 241 4.71 10.45 23.82
CA TRP A 241 4.75 9.03 23.48
C TRP A 241 3.82 8.20 24.36
N SER A 242 3.15 7.20 23.78
CA SER A 242 2.56 6.11 24.55
C SER A 242 3.64 5.28 25.25
N ASP A 243 3.26 4.45 26.22
CA ASP A 243 4.24 3.61 26.90
C ASP A 243 4.97 2.69 25.90
N ALA A 244 4.22 2.02 25.03
CA ALA A 244 4.79 1.18 23.99
C ALA A 244 5.66 1.95 22.97
N GLY A 245 5.23 3.16 22.58
CA GLY A 245 6.01 4.03 21.71
C GLY A 245 7.30 4.52 22.35
N TRP A 246 7.26 4.82 23.63
CA TRP A 246 8.46 5.22 24.37
C TRP A 246 9.46 4.06 24.52
N ASP A 247 8.99 2.88 24.89
CA ASP A 247 9.84 1.69 25.01
C ASP A 247 10.51 1.34 23.66
N TRP A 248 9.76 1.45 22.58
CA TRP A 248 10.32 1.32 21.23
C TRP A 248 11.38 2.38 20.93
N LEU A 249 11.09 3.65 21.24
CA LEU A 249 12.03 4.75 21.00
C LEU A 249 13.34 4.55 21.74
N GLN A 250 13.27 4.17 23.03
CA GLN A 250 14.46 3.93 23.86
C GLN A 250 15.28 2.75 23.33
N SER A 251 14.64 1.70 22.81
CA SER A 251 15.32 0.51 22.27
C SER A 251 15.89 0.74 20.88
N SER A 252 15.30 1.62 20.09
CA SER A 252 15.68 1.84 18.68
C SER A 252 16.70 2.98 18.49
N ALA A 253 16.89 3.84 19.48
CA ALA A 253 17.75 5.03 19.44
C ALA A 253 17.46 5.97 18.24
N VAL A 254 16.20 6.04 17.84
CA VAL A 254 15.73 6.86 16.71
C VAL A 254 15.57 8.31 17.14
N THR A 255 15.95 9.26 16.28
CA THR A 255 15.90 10.71 16.57
C THR A 255 15.23 11.55 15.49
N ALA A 256 14.86 10.94 14.37
CA ALA A 256 14.21 11.58 13.22
C ALA A 256 13.57 10.53 12.32
N PRO A 257 12.72 10.87 11.33
CA PRO A 257 12.21 9.96 10.31
C PRO A 257 13.33 9.16 9.62
N LYS A 258 13.01 7.94 9.19
CA LYS A 258 14.02 7.11 8.50
C LYS A 258 14.52 7.84 7.24
N TYR A 259 15.82 7.75 6.99
CA TYR A 259 16.55 8.45 5.93
C TYR A 259 16.76 9.96 6.14
N TRP A 260 16.27 10.55 7.23
CA TRP A 260 16.66 11.92 7.57
C TRP A 260 18.01 11.94 8.27
N THR A 261 18.88 12.83 7.83
CA THR A 261 20.19 13.11 8.46
C THR A 261 20.40 14.62 8.48
N LYS A 262 21.04 15.14 9.51
CA LYS A 262 21.34 16.57 9.61
C LYS A 262 22.74 16.86 9.11
N ALA A 263 22.86 17.77 8.15
CA ALA A 263 24.11 18.25 7.60
C ALA A 263 24.11 19.78 7.58
N ASP A 264 25.09 20.42 8.23
CA ASP A 264 25.22 21.88 8.32
C ASP A 264 23.88 22.58 8.69
N ASP A 265 23.21 22.05 9.73
CA ASP A 265 21.89 22.48 10.22
C ASP A 265 20.70 22.32 9.25
N VAL A 266 20.91 21.67 8.11
CA VAL A 266 19.85 21.35 7.17
C VAL A 266 19.50 19.86 7.25
N TRP A 267 18.21 19.56 7.34
CA TRP A 267 17.74 18.17 7.22
C TRP A 267 17.81 17.71 5.77
N MET A 268 18.52 16.61 5.56
CA MET A 268 18.69 15.93 4.28
C MET A 268 17.95 14.61 4.28
N THR A 269 17.45 14.21 3.12
CA THR A 269 16.79 12.91 2.94
C THR A 269 17.20 12.26 1.62
N ARG A 270 16.83 11.01 1.46
CA ARG A 270 17.03 10.26 0.21
C ARG A 270 15.77 9.47 -0.15
N SER A 271 15.30 9.64 -1.38
CA SER A 271 14.30 8.79 -2.01
C SER A 271 14.89 8.14 -3.25
N MET A 272 15.10 6.84 -3.23
CA MET A 272 15.82 6.07 -4.25
C MET A 272 17.24 6.65 -4.48
N ASP A 273 17.55 7.12 -5.68
CA ASP A 273 18.84 7.75 -6.03
C ASP A 273 18.87 9.28 -5.82
N ARG A 274 17.73 9.88 -5.43
CA ARG A 274 17.66 11.33 -5.19
C ARG A 274 17.93 11.63 -3.73
N ALA A 275 19.04 12.30 -3.46
CA ALA A 275 19.38 12.85 -2.15
C ALA A 275 19.38 14.38 -2.21
N GLY A 276 18.90 15.02 -1.15
CA GLY A 276 18.85 16.48 -1.07
C GLY A 276 18.19 16.93 0.24
N PRO A 277 17.99 18.26 0.38
CA PRO A 277 17.22 18.80 1.49
C PRO A 277 15.83 18.16 1.57
N VAL A 278 15.34 17.99 2.79
CA VAL A 278 13.98 17.49 3.03
C VAL A 278 12.97 18.46 2.42
N PRO A 279 12.12 18.02 1.48
CA PRO A 279 11.16 18.90 0.83
C PRO A 279 9.99 19.21 1.77
N ALA A 280 9.95 20.42 2.32
CA ALA A 280 9.03 20.82 3.39
C ALA A 280 7.55 20.62 3.05
N SER A 281 7.14 20.80 1.79
CA SER A 281 5.76 20.70 1.33
C SER A 281 5.28 19.27 1.00
N HIS A 282 6.17 18.28 1.02
CA HIS A 282 5.78 16.89 0.75
C HIS A 282 5.25 16.22 2.02
N PRO A 283 4.37 15.19 1.92
CA PRO A 283 4.00 14.39 3.06
C PRO A 283 5.23 13.79 3.74
N VAL A 284 5.26 13.77 5.06
CA VAL A 284 6.27 13.00 5.79
C VAL A 284 6.13 11.52 5.41
N CYS A 285 7.25 10.88 5.12
CA CYS A 285 7.31 9.49 4.72
C CYS A 285 8.35 8.73 5.54
N HIS A 286 8.18 7.40 5.65
CA HIS A 286 9.08 6.54 6.41
C HIS A 286 9.06 6.81 7.92
N VAL A 287 7.90 7.11 8.46
CA VAL A 287 7.60 7.17 9.88
C VAL A 287 6.78 5.95 10.31
N CYS A 288 7.03 5.42 11.49
CA CYS A 288 6.23 4.34 12.06
C CYS A 288 4.97 4.86 12.74
N TYR A 289 4.10 3.95 13.17
CA TYR A 289 2.88 4.29 13.90
C TYR A 289 3.17 5.11 15.18
N TYR A 290 4.19 4.73 15.94
CA TYR A 290 4.52 5.44 17.20
C TYR A 290 5.02 6.86 16.95
N GLU A 291 5.76 7.11 15.86
CA GLU A 291 6.17 8.45 15.46
C GLU A 291 4.95 9.30 15.06
N ALA A 292 4.02 8.71 14.31
CA ALA A 292 2.77 9.36 13.91
C ALA A 292 1.88 9.69 15.13
N GLU A 293 1.76 8.76 16.09
CA GLU A 293 1.01 8.96 17.34
C GLU A 293 1.64 10.05 18.19
N ALA A 294 2.97 10.06 18.32
CA ALA A 294 3.69 11.08 19.10
C ALA A 294 3.53 12.48 18.49
N PHE A 295 3.66 12.60 17.17
CA PHE A 295 3.38 13.87 16.48
C PHE A 295 1.94 14.34 16.73
N ALA A 296 0.97 13.44 16.59
CA ALA A 296 -0.43 13.81 16.80
C ALA A 296 -0.67 14.36 18.21
N ARG A 297 -0.09 13.76 19.25
CA ARG A 297 -0.15 14.27 20.63
C ARG A 297 0.56 15.62 20.77
N TYR A 298 1.74 15.79 20.18
CA TYR A 298 2.44 17.09 20.14
C TYR A 298 1.56 18.19 19.55
N ALA A 299 0.83 17.88 18.47
CA ALA A 299 -0.07 18.81 17.81
C ALA A 299 -1.43 19.00 18.54
N GLY A 300 -1.65 18.37 19.70
CA GLY A 300 -2.94 18.40 20.40
C GLY A 300 -4.06 17.69 19.65
N LYS A 301 -3.69 16.67 18.87
CA LYS A 301 -4.56 15.87 18.01
C LYS A 301 -4.41 14.37 18.31
N ARG A 302 -5.04 13.52 17.51
CA ARG A 302 -4.88 12.07 17.50
C ARG A 302 -4.83 11.55 16.07
N LEU A 303 -4.49 10.28 15.87
CA LEU A 303 -4.69 9.62 14.59
C LEU A 303 -6.19 9.34 14.38
N PRO A 304 -6.69 9.37 13.15
CA PRO A 304 -8.05 8.92 12.85
C PRO A 304 -8.17 7.41 13.10
N THR A 305 -9.34 6.95 13.49
CA THR A 305 -9.69 5.54 13.39
C THR A 305 -9.86 5.14 11.93
N GLU A 306 -9.77 3.85 11.63
CA GLU A 306 -10.00 3.35 10.28
C GLU A 306 -11.38 3.73 9.72
N PRO A 307 -12.51 3.58 10.47
CA PRO A 307 -13.81 4.06 10.00
C PRO A 307 -13.87 5.57 9.77
N GLU A 308 -13.22 6.39 10.58
CA GLU A 308 -13.14 7.85 10.36
C GLU A 308 -12.38 8.17 9.08
N TRP A 309 -11.25 7.48 8.85
CA TRP A 309 -10.47 7.66 7.62
C TRP A 309 -11.30 7.30 6.38
N GLU A 310 -11.95 6.13 6.38
CA GLU A 310 -12.76 5.68 5.23
C GLU A 310 -13.99 6.59 5.03
N ALA A 311 -14.65 7.03 6.11
CA ALA A 311 -15.74 8.00 6.03
C ALA A 311 -15.27 9.33 5.42
N ALA A 312 -14.11 9.84 5.85
CA ALA A 312 -13.54 11.08 5.32
C ALA A 312 -13.17 10.96 3.83
N ALA A 313 -12.70 9.79 3.39
CA ALA A 313 -12.29 9.53 2.01
C ALA A 313 -13.47 9.31 1.07
N SER A 314 -14.52 8.61 1.51
CA SER A 314 -15.52 8.02 0.63
C SER A 314 -16.96 8.49 0.83
N TRP A 315 -17.32 8.93 2.04
CA TRP A 315 -18.72 9.22 2.38
C TRP A 315 -19.10 10.65 2.06
N ASN A 316 -20.16 10.82 1.28
CA ASN A 316 -20.74 12.13 1.01
C ASN A 316 -21.92 12.39 1.96
N PRO A 317 -21.74 13.22 3.01
CA PRO A 317 -22.80 13.46 3.98
C PRO A 317 -23.99 14.24 3.38
N GLY A 318 -23.78 14.96 2.27
CA GLY A 318 -24.86 15.70 1.59
C GLY A 318 -25.81 14.80 0.81
N THR A 319 -25.34 13.65 0.33
CA THR A 319 -26.16 12.70 -0.46
C THR A 319 -26.43 11.40 0.28
N GLY A 320 -25.72 11.12 1.37
CA GLY A 320 -25.76 9.83 2.07
C GLY A 320 -25.25 8.66 1.22
N ALA A 321 -24.29 8.91 0.33
CA ALA A 321 -23.74 7.91 -0.58
C ALA A 321 -22.23 7.75 -0.42
N LYS A 322 -21.76 6.52 -0.61
CA LYS A 322 -20.37 6.15 -0.62
C LYS A 322 -19.80 6.19 -2.04
N GLN A 323 -18.56 6.65 -2.18
CA GLN A 323 -17.78 6.67 -3.43
C GLN A 323 -16.63 5.66 -3.36
N ASP A 324 -16.22 5.13 -4.51
CA ASP A 324 -15.10 4.17 -4.60
C ASP A 324 -13.74 4.84 -4.37
N PHE A 325 -13.63 6.12 -4.78
CA PHE A 325 -12.45 6.95 -4.61
C PHE A 325 -12.84 8.33 -4.07
N PRO A 326 -11.89 9.13 -3.54
CA PRO A 326 -12.19 10.48 -3.03
C PRO A 326 -12.86 11.38 -4.07
N TRP A 327 -12.48 11.25 -5.33
CA TRP A 327 -13.01 12.02 -6.47
C TRP A 327 -14.26 11.44 -7.13
N GLY A 328 -14.83 10.37 -6.62
CA GLY A 328 -15.99 9.67 -7.21
C GLY A 328 -15.68 8.22 -7.59
N ASN A 329 -16.30 7.73 -8.68
CA ASN A 329 -16.19 6.32 -9.09
C ASN A 329 -15.31 6.14 -10.35
N GLN A 330 -14.59 7.16 -10.77
CA GLN A 330 -13.63 7.05 -11.87
C GLN A 330 -12.40 6.28 -11.39
N PRO A 331 -11.91 5.28 -12.15
CA PRO A 331 -10.70 4.53 -11.79
C PRO A 331 -9.49 5.43 -11.53
N ALA A 332 -8.63 5.00 -10.62
CA ALA A 332 -7.41 5.73 -10.27
C ALA A 332 -6.46 5.86 -11.47
N SER A 333 -5.87 7.04 -11.62
CA SER A 333 -4.92 7.35 -12.69
C SER A 333 -3.88 8.37 -12.22
N LYS A 334 -2.81 8.49 -12.98
CA LYS A 334 -1.72 9.47 -12.76
C LYS A 334 -2.18 10.94 -12.75
N ASP A 335 -3.34 11.25 -13.32
CA ASP A 335 -3.89 12.61 -13.34
C ASP A 335 -4.72 12.93 -12.09
N LEU A 336 -5.00 11.91 -11.28
CA LEU A 336 -5.83 11.99 -10.09
C LEU A 336 -5.04 11.82 -8.79
N ALA A 337 -3.93 11.07 -8.82
CA ALA A 337 -3.13 10.80 -7.64
C ALA A 337 -1.67 10.47 -7.99
N ASN A 338 -0.76 10.71 -7.06
CA ASN A 338 0.62 10.23 -7.15
C ASN A 338 0.66 8.74 -6.77
N ILE A 339 0.64 7.89 -7.78
CA ILE A 339 0.56 6.43 -7.69
C ILE A 339 1.37 5.79 -8.82
N ASP A 340 1.35 4.48 -8.92
CA ASP A 340 1.83 3.72 -10.09
C ASP A 340 3.35 3.77 -10.30
N GLN A 341 4.13 4.11 -9.27
CA GLN A 341 5.61 4.10 -9.32
C GLN A 341 6.18 5.09 -10.36
N LEU A 342 5.43 6.12 -10.72
CA LEU A 342 5.83 7.01 -11.81
C LEU A 342 6.92 7.99 -11.38
N SER A 343 6.77 8.57 -10.17
CA SER A 343 7.70 9.57 -9.64
C SER A 343 8.87 8.99 -8.85
N PHE A 344 8.72 7.79 -8.32
CA PHE A 344 9.63 7.20 -7.34
C PHE A 344 9.89 8.09 -6.12
N GLY A 345 8.82 8.68 -5.62
CA GLY A 345 8.82 9.56 -4.45
C GLY A 345 7.48 10.27 -4.27
N THR A 346 7.35 10.98 -3.16
CA THR A 346 6.17 11.79 -2.85
C THR A 346 6.12 13.08 -3.70
N ALA A 347 4.97 13.71 -3.76
CA ALA A 347 4.75 15.02 -4.38
C ALA A 347 4.33 16.06 -3.31
N PRO A 348 4.46 17.37 -3.58
CA PRO A 348 3.93 18.40 -2.69
C PRO A 348 2.44 18.21 -2.41
N VAL A 349 1.99 18.40 -1.18
CA VAL A 349 0.56 18.33 -0.85
C VAL A 349 -0.23 19.30 -1.71
N GLY A 350 -1.39 18.86 -2.21
CA GLY A 350 -2.22 19.66 -3.12
C GLY A 350 -1.83 19.62 -4.60
N SER A 351 -0.77 18.90 -4.99
CA SER A 351 -0.36 18.72 -6.40
C SER A 351 -1.44 18.06 -7.27
N TYR A 352 -2.35 17.33 -6.65
CA TYR A 352 -3.46 16.64 -7.31
C TYR A 352 -4.81 17.22 -6.87
N PRO A 353 -5.23 18.39 -7.40
CA PRO A 353 -6.42 19.10 -6.92
C PRO A 353 -7.73 18.36 -7.15
N LYS A 354 -7.75 17.34 -8.03
CA LYS A 354 -8.90 16.46 -8.23
C LYS A 354 -8.98 15.34 -7.20
N ASN A 355 -7.90 15.07 -6.47
CA ASN A 355 -7.88 14.11 -5.36
C ASN A 355 -8.49 14.76 -4.11
N LEU A 356 -9.77 15.05 -4.21
CA LEU A 356 -10.54 15.79 -3.22
C LEU A 356 -11.74 14.93 -2.77
N SER A 357 -11.82 14.65 -1.48
CA SER A 357 -12.93 13.89 -0.91
C SER A 357 -14.21 14.72 -0.75
N PRO A 358 -15.37 14.07 -0.55
CA PRO A 358 -16.65 14.78 -0.37
C PRO A 358 -16.68 15.81 0.77
N ILE A 359 -15.82 15.64 1.77
CA ILE A 359 -15.71 16.57 2.91
C ILE A 359 -14.52 17.54 2.78
N GLY A 360 -13.79 17.50 1.66
CA GLY A 360 -12.72 18.46 1.39
C GLY A 360 -11.33 18.01 1.83
N CYS A 361 -11.07 16.72 2.08
CA CYS A 361 -9.72 16.20 2.27
C CYS A 361 -9.03 16.01 0.92
N PHE A 362 -7.80 16.50 0.79
CA PHE A 362 -6.93 16.24 -0.36
C PHE A 362 -5.99 15.06 -0.08
N GLY A 363 -5.60 14.35 -1.15
CA GLY A 363 -4.55 13.34 -1.09
C GLY A 363 -4.89 12.14 -0.21
N MET A 364 -6.18 11.77 -0.14
CA MET A 364 -6.59 10.54 0.59
C MET A 364 -6.11 9.27 -0.13
N ILE A 365 -5.74 9.36 -1.40
CA ILE A 365 -5.22 8.26 -2.20
C ILE A 365 -3.87 8.66 -2.76
N GLY A 366 -2.86 7.79 -2.62
CA GLY A 366 -1.52 7.99 -3.17
C GLY A 366 -0.57 8.72 -2.21
N ASP A 367 0.61 9.04 -2.70
CA ASP A 367 1.74 9.62 -1.98
C ASP A 367 2.28 8.73 -0.83
N VAL A 368 1.55 8.58 0.26
CA VAL A 368 1.94 7.77 1.42
C VAL A 368 0.77 6.96 1.94
N TRP A 369 1.02 5.72 2.36
CA TRP A 369 0.10 4.99 3.22
C TRP A 369 -0.11 5.77 4.52
N GLU A 370 -1.34 5.91 4.96
CA GLU A 370 -1.66 6.66 6.17
C GLU A 370 -1.98 5.75 7.35
N TRP A 371 -1.20 5.88 8.44
CA TRP A 371 -1.45 5.19 9.69
C TRP A 371 -2.78 5.64 10.30
N THR A 372 -3.57 4.67 10.74
CA THR A 372 -4.77 4.88 11.55
C THR A 372 -4.54 4.36 12.97
N SER A 373 -5.34 4.81 13.94
CA SER A 373 -5.26 4.31 15.32
C SER A 373 -5.81 2.89 15.50
N SER A 374 -6.51 2.36 14.48
CA SER A 374 -7.18 1.06 14.56
C SER A 374 -6.21 -0.11 14.45
N ASP A 375 -6.44 -1.12 15.27
CA ASP A 375 -5.85 -2.44 15.10
C ASP A 375 -6.49 -3.14 13.90
N PHE A 376 -5.74 -4.06 13.26
CA PHE A 376 -6.28 -4.82 12.14
C PHE A 376 -7.24 -5.89 12.65
N GLN A 377 -8.53 -5.63 12.53
CA GLN A 377 -9.61 -6.50 13.01
C GLN A 377 -10.54 -6.92 11.86
N PRO A 378 -11.21 -8.07 11.95
CA PRO A 378 -12.18 -8.48 10.97
C PRO A 378 -13.40 -7.54 10.97
N TYR A 379 -14.00 -7.31 9.81
CA TYR A 379 -15.29 -6.67 9.72
C TYR A 379 -16.41 -7.62 10.19
N PRO A 380 -17.60 -7.10 10.59
CA PRO A 380 -18.72 -7.93 10.97
C PRO A 380 -19.09 -8.94 9.88
N GLY A 381 -19.18 -10.22 10.25
CA GLY A 381 -19.50 -11.29 9.30
C GLY A 381 -18.35 -11.69 8.36
N PHE A 382 -17.11 -11.36 8.70
CA PHE A 382 -15.93 -11.79 7.95
C PHE A 382 -15.92 -13.29 7.71
N GLU A 383 -15.64 -13.66 6.47
CA GLU A 383 -15.37 -15.03 6.04
C GLU A 383 -14.09 -15.05 5.22
N SER A 384 -13.11 -15.84 5.66
CA SER A 384 -11.83 -15.99 4.97
C SER A 384 -12.03 -16.49 3.54
N PHE A 385 -11.45 -15.79 2.55
CA PHE A 385 -11.55 -16.16 1.15
C PHE A 385 -10.43 -15.56 0.30
N PRO A 386 -9.74 -16.34 -0.56
CA PRO A 386 -9.90 -17.79 -0.75
C PRO A 386 -9.06 -18.61 0.23
N TYR A 387 -8.23 -17.98 1.06
CA TYR A 387 -7.38 -18.64 2.06
C TYR A 387 -7.17 -17.73 3.27
N ARG A 388 -7.09 -18.36 4.44
CA ARG A 388 -7.06 -17.65 5.73
C ARG A 388 -5.76 -16.85 5.98
N GLU A 389 -4.68 -17.28 5.35
CA GLU A 389 -3.33 -16.71 5.59
C GLU A 389 -3.16 -15.33 4.97
N TYR A 390 -4.10 -14.87 4.14
CA TYR A 390 -4.04 -13.51 3.62
C TYR A 390 -4.43 -12.47 4.68
N SER A 391 -5.53 -12.68 5.39
CA SER A 391 -6.09 -11.70 6.34
C SER A 391 -6.24 -12.24 7.75
N GLU A 392 -6.90 -13.40 7.92
CA GLU A 392 -7.30 -13.94 9.22
C GLU A 392 -6.10 -14.19 10.16
N ALA A 393 -4.97 -14.61 9.60
CA ALA A 393 -3.75 -14.86 10.35
C ALA A 393 -3.10 -13.60 10.96
N PHE A 394 -3.52 -12.41 10.50
CA PHE A 394 -2.99 -11.11 10.92
C PHE A 394 -3.94 -10.31 11.80
N PHE A 395 -5.16 -10.79 12.03
CA PHE A 395 -6.08 -10.10 12.93
C PHE A 395 -5.58 -10.13 14.36
N GLY A 396 -5.67 -8.98 15.01
CA GLY A 396 -5.25 -8.82 16.41
C GLY A 396 -4.75 -7.42 16.70
N SER A 397 -4.11 -7.24 17.84
CA SER A 397 -3.56 -5.96 18.29
C SER A 397 -2.10 -5.72 17.90
N GLU A 398 -1.46 -6.70 17.22
CA GLU A 398 -0.06 -6.58 16.81
C GLU A 398 0.13 -5.69 15.59
N TYR A 399 -0.91 -5.53 14.78
CA TYR A 399 -0.88 -4.79 13.53
C TYR A 399 -1.79 -3.57 13.58
N LYS A 400 -1.30 -2.47 13.03
CA LYS A 400 -2.08 -1.24 12.82
C LYS A 400 -2.48 -1.13 11.34
N VAL A 401 -3.68 -0.59 11.12
CA VAL A 401 -4.22 -0.41 9.77
C VAL A 401 -3.60 0.82 9.11
N LEU A 402 -3.23 0.64 7.84
CA LEU A 402 -2.83 1.72 6.93
C LEU A 402 -3.82 1.83 5.77
N ARG A 403 -4.08 3.04 5.32
CA ARG A 403 -5.05 3.32 4.26
C ARG A 403 -4.46 4.21 3.18
N GLY A 404 -5.10 4.24 2.01
CA GLY A 404 -4.87 5.22 0.95
C GLY A 404 -3.89 4.82 -0.14
N GLY A 405 -2.97 3.90 0.10
CA GLY A 405 -1.90 3.59 -0.85
C GLY A 405 -0.77 4.62 -0.83
N SER A 406 0.31 4.33 -1.52
CA SER A 406 1.48 5.19 -1.66
C SER A 406 1.76 5.53 -3.13
N TRP A 407 2.77 6.37 -3.38
CA TRP A 407 3.29 6.61 -4.73
C TRP A 407 3.75 5.32 -5.45
N ALA A 408 4.06 4.27 -4.68
CA ALA A 408 4.50 2.99 -5.20
C ALA A 408 3.34 2.03 -5.51
N THR A 409 2.13 2.30 -5.01
CA THR A 409 0.97 1.42 -5.17
C THR A 409 0.42 1.52 -6.59
N ARG A 410 0.17 0.35 -7.21
CA ARG A 410 -0.38 0.26 -8.57
C ARG A 410 -1.90 0.52 -8.58
N PRO A 411 -2.46 1.13 -9.66
CA PRO A 411 -3.87 1.51 -9.72
C PRO A 411 -4.87 0.38 -9.45
N GLY A 412 -4.56 -0.85 -9.88
CA GLY A 412 -5.41 -2.01 -9.64
C GLY A 412 -5.49 -2.48 -8.18
N ALA A 413 -4.57 -2.03 -7.33
CA ALA A 413 -4.51 -2.36 -5.90
C ALA A 413 -4.83 -1.15 -5.02
N ILE A 414 -5.56 -0.15 -5.54
CA ILE A 414 -5.86 1.08 -4.80
C ILE A 414 -7.34 1.43 -4.91
N ARG A 415 -7.97 1.70 -3.77
CA ARG A 415 -9.38 2.11 -3.61
C ARG A 415 -9.64 2.54 -2.17
N ASN A 416 -10.73 3.26 -1.92
CA ASN A 416 -11.07 3.71 -0.56
C ASN A 416 -11.22 2.57 0.45
N THR A 417 -11.61 1.38 0.01
CA THR A 417 -11.83 0.23 0.90
C THR A 417 -10.59 -0.63 1.12
N PHE A 418 -9.53 -0.46 0.31
CA PHE A 418 -8.33 -1.27 0.46
C PHE A 418 -7.72 -1.08 1.86
N ARG A 419 -7.44 -2.18 2.54
CA ARG A 419 -6.88 -2.23 3.88
C ARG A 419 -5.48 -2.83 3.80
N ASN A 420 -4.48 -2.06 4.22
CA ASN A 420 -3.13 -2.54 4.47
C ASN A 420 -2.87 -2.55 5.98
N TRP A 421 -1.92 -3.33 6.41
CA TRP A 421 -1.53 -3.42 7.83
C TRP A 421 -0.05 -3.75 7.96
N ASP A 422 0.56 -3.25 9.03
CA ASP A 422 1.93 -3.62 9.39
C ASP A 422 2.15 -3.47 10.90
N TYR A 423 3.26 -4.00 11.38
CA TYR A 423 3.69 -3.78 12.76
C TYR A 423 3.91 -2.29 13.03
N PRO A 424 3.54 -1.78 14.23
CA PRO A 424 3.63 -0.35 14.57
C PRO A 424 5.04 0.21 14.54
N ILE A 425 6.07 -0.63 14.48
CA ILE A 425 7.49 -0.25 14.45
C ILE A 425 8.07 -0.08 13.04
N ARG A 426 7.29 -0.37 11.99
CA ARG A 426 7.79 -0.39 10.61
C ARG A 426 7.99 1.01 10.04
N ARG A 427 9.20 1.28 9.57
CA ARG A 427 9.63 2.57 9.00
C ARG A 427 10.11 2.47 7.56
N GLN A 428 10.33 1.25 7.03
CA GLN A 428 10.79 1.03 5.65
C GLN A 428 9.66 1.14 4.62
N ILE A 429 8.42 1.03 5.04
CA ILE A 429 7.24 1.20 4.20
C ILE A 429 7.07 2.68 3.82
N PHE A 430 6.39 2.95 2.71
CA PHE A 430 6.11 4.31 2.25
C PHE A 430 4.90 4.88 3.01
N SER A 431 5.06 5.03 4.32
CA SER A 431 3.99 5.45 5.24
C SER A 431 4.23 6.83 5.83
N GLY A 432 3.16 7.58 5.91
CA GLY A 432 2.97 8.82 6.63
C GLY A 432 1.64 8.77 7.38
N PHE A 433 0.97 9.90 7.57
CA PHE A 433 -0.30 9.98 8.29
C PHE A 433 -0.94 11.36 8.15
N ARG A 434 -2.20 11.44 8.53
CA ARG A 434 -2.90 12.70 8.87
C ARG A 434 -3.48 12.62 10.26
N CYS A 435 -3.77 13.75 10.88
CA CYS A 435 -4.35 13.78 12.22
C CYS A 435 -5.85 14.03 12.19
N ALA A 436 -6.51 13.60 13.25
CA ALA A 436 -7.90 13.91 13.57
C ALA A 436 -7.99 14.56 14.96
N ARG A 437 -9.15 15.13 15.27
CA ARG A 437 -9.47 15.71 16.58
C ARG A 437 -10.95 15.54 16.83
N ASP A 438 -11.32 15.23 18.06
CA ASP A 438 -12.71 15.19 18.50
C ASP A 438 -13.33 16.60 18.43
N GLU A 439 -14.65 16.63 18.32
CA GLU A 439 -15.40 17.90 18.29
C GLU A 439 -15.38 18.64 19.63
#